data_1789eea03f55da939eebec5d70ffc4ad
#
_entry.id   1789eea03f55da939eebec5d70ffc4ad
#
_cell.length_a   1.000
_cell.length_b   1.000
_cell.length_c   1.000
_cell.angle_alpha   90.00
_cell.angle_beta   90.00
_cell.angle_gamma   90.00
#
_symmetry.space_group_name_H-M   'P 1'
#
loop_
_entity.id
_entity.type
_entity.pdbx_description
1 polymer ?
#
loop_
_entity_poly.entity_id
_entity_poly.type
_entity_poly.pdbx_seq_one_letter_code
_entity_poly.pdbx_strand_id
1 'polypeptide(L)'
;MSNTICLKQILAGEVEALEELLKIEEKMGNILLEGDAKALHGLNMQKEEIINTINEAEKQRRGVYTSSLTLKEFILKEKPPAAEELERIRRRLLQLQASLQRQQKINRHLLKHNLRFLEYVLEGLFPQKGVPHYLSSGEVKQKIIASGLLDSNA
;
A
#
# COMPACT_ATOMS: atom_id res chain seq x y z
N MET A 1 -26.35 3.02 16.05
CA MET A 1 -25.46 2.05 16.73
C MET A 1 -24.94 0.97 15.81
N SER A 2 -25.76 0.41 14.97
CA SER A 2 -25.33 -0.65 14.04
C SER A 2 -24.20 -0.21 13.07
N ASN A 3 -24.29 1.01 12.52
CA ASN A 3 -23.30 1.51 11.58
C ASN A 3 -21.91 1.74 12.20
N THR A 4 -21.84 2.18 13.43
CA THR A 4 -20.59 2.42 14.15
C THR A 4 -19.85 1.12 14.46
N ILE A 5 -20.60 0.08 14.86
CA ILE A 5 -20.03 -1.25 15.13
C ILE A 5 -19.50 -1.86 13.82
N CYS A 6 -20.28 -1.79 12.76
CA CYS A 6 -19.87 -2.26 11.44
C CYS A 6 -18.61 -1.51 10.95
N LEU A 7 -18.59 -0.19 11.10
CA LEU A 7 -17.43 0.62 10.73
C LEU A 7 -16.17 0.24 11.51
N LYS A 8 -16.27 0.01 12.81
CA LYS A 8 -15.13 -0.46 13.61
C LYS A 8 -14.55 -1.78 13.10
N GLN A 9 -15.41 -2.73 12.75
CA GLN A 9 -14.98 -4.02 12.22
C GLN A 9 -14.27 -3.87 10.88
N ILE A 10 -14.82 -3.05 9.99
CA ILE A 10 -14.19 -2.76 8.69
C ILE A 10 -12.83 -2.11 8.88
N LEU A 11 -12.73 -1.09 9.72
CA LEU A 11 -11.48 -0.38 9.99
C LEU A 11 -10.44 -1.27 10.68
N ALA A 12 -10.85 -2.15 11.58
CA ALA A 12 -9.96 -3.15 12.19
C ALA A 12 -9.38 -4.10 11.12
N GLY A 13 -10.21 -4.54 10.19
CA GLY A 13 -9.76 -5.34 9.03
C GLY A 13 -8.79 -4.58 8.12
N GLU A 14 -9.04 -3.29 7.88
CA GLU A 14 -8.11 -2.44 7.13
C GLU A 14 -6.75 -2.32 7.84
N VAL A 15 -6.74 -2.14 9.16
CA VAL A 15 -5.50 -2.08 9.95
C VAL A 15 -4.70 -3.38 9.80
N GLU A 16 -5.34 -4.52 9.98
CA GLU A 16 -4.68 -5.83 9.85
C GLU A 16 -4.10 -6.02 8.45
N ALA A 17 -4.87 -5.71 7.41
CA ALA A 17 -4.42 -5.83 6.03
C ALA A 17 -3.23 -4.90 5.72
N LEU A 18 -3.25 -3.67 6.23
CA LEU A 18 -2.13 -2.73 6.08
C LEU A 18 -0.88 -3.17 6.84
N GLU A 19 -1.03 -3.76 8.02
CA GLU A 19 0.10 -4.33 8.77
C GLU A 19 0.73 -5.50 8.02
N GLU A 20 -0.07 -6.37 7.43
CA GLU A 20 0.42 -7.46 6.57
C GLU A 20 1.12 -6.92 5.33
N LEU A 21 0.53 -5.92 4.68
CA LEU A 21 1.13 -5.29 3.50
C LEU A 21 2.48 -4.66 3.83
N LEU A 22 2.59 -3.98 4.97
CA LEU A 22 3.87 -3.41 5.42
C LEU A 22 4.94 -4.49 5.62
N LYS A 23 4.59 -5.61 6.25
CA LYS A 23 5.51 -6.76 6.41
C LYS A 23 5.98 -7.31 5.05
N ILE A 24 5.08 -7.40 4.08
CA ILE A 24 5.42 -7.84 2.73
C ILE A 24 6.37 -6.84 2.06
N GLU A 25 6.09 -5.54 2.15
CA GLU A 25 6.97 -4.52 1.59
C GLU A 25 8.37 -4.52 2.22
N GLU A 26 8.47 -4.76 3.52
CA GLU A 26 9.76 -4.92 4.21
C GLU A 26 10.52 -6.15 3.72
N LYS A 27 9.84 -7.29 3.56
CA LYS A 27 10.43 -8.51 2.98
C LYS A 27 10.87 -8.27 1.53
N MET A 28 10.07 -7.56 0.75
CA MET A 28 10.45 -7.19 -0.63
C MET A 28 11.72 -6.36 -0.66
N GLY A 29 11.88 -5.41 0.25
CA GLY A 29 13.11 -4.64 0.38
C GLY A 29 14.34 -5.51 0.60
N ASN A 30 14.25 -6.47 1.50
CA ASN A 30 15.33 -7.43 1.76
C ASN A 30 15.65 -8.30 0.54
N ILE A 31 14.62 -8.80 -0.15
CA ILE A 31 14.77 -9.62 -1.36
C ILE A 31 15.36 -8.80 -2.51
N LEU A 32 14.99 -7.54 -2.65
CA LEU A 32 15.60 -6.65 -3.64
C LEU A 32 17.09 -6.41 -3.38
N LEU A 33 17.51 -6.37 -2.12
CA LEU A 33 18.92 -6.32 -1.75
C LEU A 33 19.67 -7.63 -2.09
N GLU A 34 19.01 -8.76 -1.94
CA GLU A 34 19.57 -10.09 -2.24
C GLU A 34 19.56 -10.44 -3.74
N GLY A 35 18.68 -9.81 -4.52
CA GLY A 35 18.52 -10.04 -5.95
C GLY A 35 17.77 -11.31 -6.33
N ASP A 36 16.93 -11.86 -5.43
CA ASP A 36 16.14 -13.06 -5.67
C ASP A 36 14.81 -12.73 -6.39
N ALA A 37 14.84 -12.77 -7.72
CA ALA A 37 13.69 -12.47 -8.56
C ALA A 37 12.51 -13.43 -8.35
N LYS A 38 12.77 -14.70 -8.05
CA LYS A 38 11.72 -15.71 -7.84
C LYS A 38 10.95 -15.45 -6.55
N ALA A 39 11.65 -15.16 -5.47
CA ALA A 39 11.04 -14.80 -4.20
C ALA A 39 10.24 -13.50 -4.30
N LEU A 40 10.75 -12.53 -5.08
CA LEU A 40 10.04 -11.28 -5.36
C LEU A 40 8.70 -11.51 -6.06
N HIS A 41 8.65 -12.41 -7.03
CA HIS A 41 7.41 -12.76 -7.73
C HIS A 41 6.36 -13.34 -6.78
N GLY A 42 6.75 -14.26 -5.89
CA GLY A 42 5.85 -14.84 -4.89
C GLY A 42 5.28 -13.78 -3.94
N LEU A 43 6.10 -12.85 -3.49
CA LEU A 43 5.65 -11.73 -2.65
C LEU A 43 4.74 -10.76 -3.38
N ASN A 44 4.98 -10.51 -4.67
CA ASN A 44 4.08 -9.68 -5.48
C ASN A 44 2.68 -10.27 -5.57
N MET A 45 2.56 -11.59 -5.72
CA MET A 45 1.26 -12.25 -5.72
C MET A 45 0.52 -12.09 -4.38
N GLN A 46 1.21 -12.28 -3.26
CA GLN A 46 0.65 -12.04 -1.93
C GLN A 46 0.24 -10.59 -1.74
N LYS A 47 1.05 -9.66 -2.21
CA LYS A 47 0.76 -8.23 -2.18
C LYS A 47 -0.53 -7.89 -2.93
N GLU A 48 -0.73 -8.43 -4.12
CA GLU A 48 -1.95 -8.21 -4.91
C GLU A 48 -3.21 -8.68 -4.18
N GLU A 49 -3.16 -9.84 -3.53
CA GLU A 49 -4.29 -10.35 -2.74
C GLU A 49 -4.64 -9.41 -1.57
N ILE A 50 -3.64 -8.92 -0.86
CA ILE A 50 -3.85 -7.99 0.26
C ILE A 50 -4.38 -6.65 -0.24
N ILE A 51 -3.89 -6.13 -1.36
CA ILE A 51 -4.39 -4.90 -1.96
C ILE A 51 -5.87 -5.04 -2.32
N ASN A 52 -6.28 -6.17 -2.87
CA ASN A 52 -7.68 -6.44 -3.16
C ASN A 52 -8.53 -6.44 -1.89
N THR A 53 -8.04 -7.02 -0.81
CA THR A 53 -8.70 -6.99 0.50
C THR A 53 -8.86 -5.56 1.02
N ILE A 54 -7.83 -4.74 0.91
CA ILE A 54 -7.85 -3.33 1.33
C ILE A 54 -8.85 -2.53 0.50
N ASN A 55 -8.86 -2.71 -0.81
CA ASN A 55 -9.78 -2.02 -1.72
C ASN A 55 -11.23 -2.38 -1.42
N GLU A 56 -11.50 -3.64 -1.13
CA GLU A 56 -12.86 -4.08 -0.75
C GLU A 56 -13.29 -3.50 0.60
N ALA A 57 -12.40 -3.48 1.58
CA ALA A 57 -12.65 -2.87 2.89
C ALA A 57 -12.91 -1.36 2.76
N GLU A 58 -12.15 -0.65 1.93
CA GLU A 58 -12.38 0.76 1.64
C GLU A 58 -13.76 1.00 1.01
N LYS A 59 -14.14 0.16 0.06
CA LYS A 59 -15.45 0.24 -0.58
C LYS A 59 -16.58 0.02 0.42
N GLN A 60 -16.45 -0.97 1.30
CA GLN A 60 -17.41 -1.23 2.38
C GLN A 60 -17.48 -0.03 3.36
N ARG A 61 -16.35 0.53 3.72
CA ARG A 61 -16.26 1.70 4.58
C ARG A 61 -17.01 2.90 4.00
N ARG A 62 -16.80 3.18 2.71
CA ARG A 62 -17.51 4.25 2.01
C ARG A 62 -19.02 4.02 1.93
N GLY A 63 -19.45 2.78 1.95
CA GLY A 63 -20.87 2.42 2.01
C GLY A 63 -21.53 2.70 3.36
N VAL A 64 -20.77 2.79 4.45
CA VAL A 64 -21.28 3.06 5.79
C VAL A 64 -21.62 4.54 6.01
N TYR A 65 -20.85 5.42 5.43
CA TYR A 65 -21.12 6.86 5.43
C TYR A 65 -21.24 7.38 3.99
N THR A 66 -21.99 8.47 3.84
CA THR A 66 -22.20 9.04 2.50
C THR A 66 -20.87 9.45 1.87
N SER A 67 -20.74 9.22 0.57
CA SER A 67 -19.52 9.47 -0.22
C SER A 67 -18.98 10.90 -0.14
N SER A 68 -19.77 11.84 0.40
CA SER A 68 -19.38 13.23 0.62
C SER A 68 -18.66 13.50 1.94
N LEU A 69 -18.63 12.53 2.87
CA LEU A 69 -18.00 12.68 4.18
C LEU A 69 -16.66 11.94 4.22
N THR A 70 -15.67 12.58 4.82
CA THR A 70 -14.43 11.91 5.19
C THR A 70 -14.61 11.12 6.50
N LEU A 71 -13.75 10.17 6.77
CA LEU A 71 -13.73 9.45 8.04
C LEU A 71 -13.61 10.40 9.23
N LYS A 72 -12.79 11.43 9.12
CA LYS A 72 -12.62 12.46 10.15
C LYS A 72 -13.94 13.20 10.45
N GLU A 73 -14.63 13.61 9.41
CA GLU A 73 -15.92 14.29 9.55
C GLU A 73 -17.01 13.38 10.13
N PHE A 74 -16.99 12.10 9.78
CA PHE A 74 -17.86 11.10 10.39
C PHE A 74 -17.61 10.98 11.89
N ILE A 75 -16.34 10.86 12.30
CA ILE A 75 -15.94 10.73 13.71
C ILE A 75 -16.37 11.95 14.53
N LEU A 76 -16.26 13.15 13.95
CA LEU A 76 -16.67 14.39 14.63
C LEU A 76 -18.17 14.45 14.97
N LYS A 77 -18.99 13.68 14.26
CA LYS A 77 -20.44 13.57 14.52
C LYS A 77 -20.79 12.51 15.55
N GLU A 78 -19.85 11.61 15.87
CA GLU A 78 -20.04 10.55 16.84
C GLU A 78 -19.86 11.05 18.27
N LYS A 79 -20.52 10.36 19.22
CA LYS A 79 -20.42 10.65 20.66
C LYS A 79 -19.31 9.79 21.30
N PRO A 80 -18.61 10.29 22.34
CA PRO A 80 -17.74 9.44 23.16
C PRO A 80 -18.54 8.30 23.81
N PRO A 81 -17.95 7.08 24.02
CA PRO A 81 -16.57 6.71 23.76
C PRO A 81 -16.29 6.25 22.31
N ALA A 82 -17.30 6.10 21.47
CA ALA A 82 -17.16 5.59 20.10
C ALA A 82 -16.26 6.49 19.26
N ALA A 83 -16.39 7.81 19.38
CA ALA A 83 -15.53 8.77 18.68
C ALA A 83 -14.06 8.60 19.04
N GLU A 84 -13.73 8.35 20.29
CA GLU A 84 -12.35 8.17 20.76
C GLU A 84 -11.72 6.89 20.22
N GLU A 85 -12.48 5.79 20.18
CA GLU A 85 -12.01 4.53 19.62
C GLU A 85 -11.77 4.64 18.11
N LEU A 86 -12.72 5.23 17.38
CA LEU A 86 -12.57 5.45 15.93
C LEU A 86 -11.38 6.36 15.62
N GLU A 87 -11.15 7.39 16.42
CA GLU A 87 -10.00 8.28 16.25
C GLU A 87 -8.67 7.56 16.50
N ARG A 88 -8.60 6.66 17.47
CA ARG A 88 -7.42 5.80 17.68
C ARG A 88 -7.13 4.94 16.46
N ILE A 89 -8.15 4.29 15.92
CA ILE A 89 -8.00 3.46 14.71
C ILE A 89 -7.58 4.32 13.52
N ARG A 90 -8.20 5.48 13.33
CA ARG A 90 -7.83 6.43 12.28
C ARG A 90 -6.36 6.85 12.36
N ARG A 91 -5.88 7.18 13.55
CA ARG A 91 -4.45 7.52 13.77
C ARG A 91 -3.54 6.35 13.43
N ARG A 92 -3.93 5.13 13.79
CA ARG A 92 -3.17 3.92 13.42
C ARG A 92 -3.11 3.73 11.91
N LEU A 93 -4.23 3.90 11.20
CA LEU A 93 -4.27 3.85 9.74
C LEU A 93 -3.32 4.88 9.10
N LEU A 94 -3.32 6.12 9.59
CA LEU A 94 -2.41 7.17 9.10
C LEU A 94 -0.94 6.83 9.34
N GLN A 95 -0.59 6.28 10.49
CA GLN A 95 0.77 5.82 10.80
C GLN A 95 1.21 4.69 9.88
N LEU A 96 0.35 3.70 9.66
CA LEU A 96 0.61 2.59 8.75
C LEU A 96 0.78 3.07 7.31
N GLN A 97 -0.08 3.98 6.85
CA GLN A 97 0.02 4.58 5.54
C GLN A 97 1.37 5.29 5.35
N ALA A 98 1.80 6.09 6.33
CA ALA A 98 3.08 6.80 6.28
C ALA A 98 4.27 5.83 6.24
N SER A 99 4.24 4.78 7.06
CA SER A 99 5.28 3.73 7.09
C SER A 99 5.33 2.96 5.77
N LEU A 100 4.16 2.62 5.22
CA LEU A 100 4.02 1.92 3.96
C LEU A 100 4.59 2.76 2.80
N GLN A 101 4.24 4.05 2.73
CA GLN A 101 4.76 4.95 1.71
C GLN A 101 6.29 5.07 1.76
N ARG A 102 6.86 5.15 2.96
CA ARG A 102 8.32 5.17 3.15
C ARG A 102 8.97 3.90 2.65
N GLN A 103 8.44 2.74 3.03
CA GLN A 103 8.98 1.46 2.60
C GLN A 103 8.85 1.26 1.09
N GLN A 104 7.73 1.63 0.51
CA GLN A 104 7.53 1.57 -0.94
C GLN A 104 8.50 2.48 -1.70
N LYS A 105 8.81 3.66 -1.16
CA LYS A 105 9.80 4.55 -1.73
C LYS A 105 11.20 3.92 -1.73
N ILE A 106 11.58 3.28 -0.63
CA ILE A 106 12.85 2.53 -0.52
C ILE A 106 12.87 1.39 -1.55
N ASN A 107 11.83 0.59 -1.61
CA ASN A 107 11.74 -0.54 -2.54
C ASN A 107 11.82 -0.08 -4.01
N ARG A 108 11.19 1.04 -4.33
CA ARG A 108 11.25 1.64 -5.66
C ARG A 108 12.67 2.08 -6.02
N HIS A 109 13.40 2.66 -5.09
CA HIS A 109 14.80 3.03 -5.29
C HIS A 109 15.69 1.81 -5.51
N LEU A 110 15.51 0.76 -4.69
CA LEU A 110 16.26 -0.49 -4.84
C LEU A 110 15.97 -1.16 -6.18
N LEU A 111 14.72 -1.21 -6.58
CA LEU A 111 14.33 -1.77 -7.88
C LEU A 111 14.94 -1.00 -9.03
N LYS A 112 14.88 0.33 -9.03
CA LYS A 112 15.50 1.18 -10.05
C LYS A 112 17.01 0.96 -10.13
N HIS A 113 17.65 0.84 -8.98
CA HIS A 113 19.09 0.57 -8.92
C HIS A 113 19.43 -0.80 -9.56
N ASN A 114 18.69 -1.84 -9.22
CA ASN A 114 18.88 -3.17 -9.79
C ASN A 114 18.63 -3.19 -11.29
N LEU A 115 17.62 -2.49 -11.78
CA LEU A 115 17.33 -2.38 -13.21
C LEU A 115 18.45 -1.65 -13.96
N ARG A 116 18.96 -0.55 -13.43
CA ARG A 116 20.10 0.18 -14.03
C ARG A 116 21.37 -0.67 -14.07
N PHE A 117 21.62 -1.43 -13.00
CA PHE A 117 22.75 -2.36 -12.99
C PHE A 117 22.60 -3.43 -14.06
N LEU A 118 21.40 -4.00 -14.22
CA LEU A 118 21.11 -4.98 -15.25
C LEU A 118 21.28 -4.40 -16.66
N GLU A 119 20.76 -3.19 -16.90
CA GLU A 119 20.96 -2.45 -18.16
C GLU A 119 22.45 -2.28 -18.47
N TYR A 120 23.22 -1.85 -17.49
CA TYR A 120 24.68 -1.68 -17.61
C TYR A 120 25.38 -2.99 -18.01
N VAL A 121 25.03 -4.10 -17.36
CA VAL A 121 25.57 -5.42 -17.67
C VAL A 121 25.19 -5.86 -19.08
N LEU A 122 23.93 -5.67 -19.49
CA LEU A 122 23.45 -6.02 -20.82
C LEU A 122 24.09 -5.16 -21.91
N GLU A 123 24.28 -3.88 -21.70
CA GLU A 123 25.01 -3.00 -22.62
C GLU A 123 26.47 -3.44 -22.77
N GLY A 124 27.11 -3.90 -21.69
CA GLY A 124 28.46 -4.45 -21.75
C GLY A 124 28.56 -5.76 -22.52
N LEU A 125 27.52 -6.59 -22.47
CA LEU A 125 27.48 -7.88 -23.18
C LEU A 125 26.97 -7.75 -24.63
N PHE A 126 26.08 -6.80 -24.91
CA PHE A 126 25.42 -6.60 -26.21
C PHE A 126 25.46 -5.13 -26.66
N PRO A 127 26.63 -4.54 -26.94
CA PRO A 127 26.75 -3.10 -27.15
C PRO A 127 26.07 -2.55 -28.40
N GLN A 128 25.58 -3.40 -29.30
CA GLN A 128 24.96 -3.00 -30.58
C GLN A 128 23.45 -3.19 -30.63
N LYS A 129 22.87 -3.83 -29.64
CA LYS A 129 21.39 -3.99 -29.55
C LYS A 129 20.91 -3.11 -28.42
N GLY A 130 20.26 -2.00 -28.76
CA GLY A 130 19.62 -1.17 -27.77
C GLY A 130 18.79 -2.03 -26.81
N VAL A 131 19.10 -1.95 -25.52
CA VAL A 131 18.30 -2.62 -24.49
C VAL A 131 16.89 -2.04 -24.57
N PRO A 132 15.87 -2.88 -24.75
CA PRO A 132 14.50 -2.37 -24.82
C PRO A 132 14.21 -1.55 -23.57
N HIS A 133 13.65 -0.36 -23.73
CA HIS A 133 13.28 0.56 -22.66
C HIS A 133 12.17 0.02 -21.71
N TYR A 134 11.83 -1.25 -21.77
CA TYR A 134 10.85 -1.88 -20.88
C TYR A 134 11.19 -1.76 -19.41
N LEU A 135 12.49 -1.62 -19.11
CA LEU A 135 12.96 -1.59 -17.72
C LEU A 135 12.87 -0.20 -17.11
N SER A 136 12.83 0.86 -17.94
CA SER A 136 12.65 2.23 -17.45
C SER A 136 11.21 2.59 -17.13
N SER A 137 10.26 1.86 -17.68
CA SER A 137 8.83 2.05 -17.42
C SER A 137 8.31 1.24 -16.23
N GLY A 138 9.17 0.87 -15.30
CA GLY A 138 8.76 0.29 -14.01
C GLY A 138 7.84 1.19 -13.17
N GLU A 139 7.06 2.05 -13.82
CA GLU A 139 5.85 2.65 -13.30
C GLU A 139 4.75 1.60 -13.15
N VAL A 140 5.14 0.47 -12.57
CA VAL A 140 4.20 -0.57 -12.23
C VAL A 140 3.25 -0.04 -11.19
N LYS A 141 2.01 0.18 -11.59
CA LYS A 141 0.76 0.03 -10.80
C LYS A 141 0.81 0.29 -9.27
N GLN A 142 1.86 0.87 -8.74
CA GLN A 142 1.95 1.24 -7.32
C GLN A 142 1.12 2.49 -6.98
N LYS A 143 0.61 3.16 -7.99
CA LYS A 143 -0.32 4.29 -7.84
C LYS A 143 -1.61 3.94 -7.09
N ILE A 144 -1.92 2.66 -6.97
CA ILE A 144 -3.21 2.19 -6.45
C ILE A 144 -3.29 2.33 -4.93
N ILE A 145 -2.18 2.20 -4.22
CA ILE A 145 -2.19 2.22 -2.75
C ILE A 145 -2.17 3.63 -2.19
N ALA A 146 -1.53 4.56 -2.88
CA ALA A 146 -1.34 5.91 -2.36
C ALA A 146 -2.59 6.81 -2.46
N SER A 147 -3.50 6.51 -3.39
CA SER A 147 -4.65 7.37 -3.65
C SER A 147 -5.95 6.94 -2.97
N GLY A 148 -6.01 5.70 -2.49
CA GLY A 148 -7.28 5.12 -2.09
C GLY A 148 -7.44 4.80 -0.60
N LEU A 149 -6.35 4.75 0.16
CA LEU A 149 -6.42 4.23 1.53
C LEU A 149 -7.12 5.15 2.53
N LEU A 150 -6.96 6.43 2.34
CA LEU A 150 -7.69 7.44 3.13
C LEU A 150 -8.02 8.57 2.18
N ASP A 151 -9.23 9.04 2.23
CA ASP A 151 -9.59 10.29 1.55
C ASP A 151 -8.50 11.32 1.84
N SER A 152 -8.05 12.02 0.82
CA SER A 152 -6.92 12.96 0.90
C SER A 152 -7.02 14.01 2.02
N ASN A 153 -8.17 14.08 2.66
CA ASN A 153 -8.50 14.94 3.80
C ASN A 153 -8.80 14.15 5.08
N ALA A 154 -8.38 12.90 5.17
CA ALA A 154 -8.61 12.11 6.38
C ALA A 154 -7.83 12.64 7.59
#